data_be93d378fe6f8b50a3dd1df84e0e97e3
#
_entry.id   be93d378fe6f8b50a3dd1df84e0e97e3
#
_cell.length_a   1.000
_cell.length_b   1.000
_cell.length_c   1.000
_cell.angle_alpha   90.00
_cell.angle_beta   90.00
_cell.angle_gamma   90.00
#
_symmetry.space_group_name_H-M   'P 1'
#
loop_
_entity.id
_entity.type
_entity.pdbx_description
1 polymer ?
#
loop_
_entity_poly.entity_id
_entity_poly.type
_entity_poly.pdbx_seq_one_letter_code
_entity_poly.pdbx_strand_id
1 'polypeptide(L)'
;MKNISLTPPEWFARSAVYQVNLRTFSKEGTIKSLSAETEFLKSLGFGTVYLCPIFCEDNSEDRKCWSERQIKSKTENPKNPYRINDYFFIDSEYGTMEDLAEFVETAHKNGIRVLLDLVYAHIGPNAPIIRRHPEFVKQTADGETVYTEWNFPALDFNCHGLREYLYCNMVYYVGVVGVDGFRCDVGDAVPGDFWLEARRRIQTVKSDAVLINEGAKVGRLAVSFDSTYFFAWHEMLYKIFCSGESAEILRQTDEQMTKKLPKGGKLMRDIDNHDTVTDWPQRTENAAGHDAMEQIEVINYLADGIPMVYCGNEIACGAKLSMFANRFHMGKFEVTDRENKSAPAALRRQSVIKMLNDLKRDSDILRHGDMKWLDNSAPQSVISFERTYGGESLVFVGNAKDSTVSVKADGAIGGEVLFSNGFDGIDNGEIKLSERGYVVIKR
;
A
#
# COMPACT_ATOMS: atom_id res chain seq x y z
N MET A 1 2.04 28.07 12.37
CA MET A 1 1.41 27.67 11.09
C MET A 1 1.82 26.22 10.81
N LYS A 2 0.90 25.37 10.37
CA LYS A 2 1.28 24.03 9.89
C LYS A 2 2.09 24.17 8.60
N ASN A 3 3.15 23.37 8.44
CA ASN A 3 3.86 23.27 7.16
C ASN A 3 2.88 22.82 6.06
N ILE A 4 3.15 23.24 4.83
CA ILE A 4 2.41 22.78 3.65
C ILE A 4 3.13 21.55 3.11
N SER A 5 2.39 20.49 2.78
CA SER A 5 2.95 19.31 2.12
C SER A 5 3.34 19.59 0.67
N LEU A 6 4.16 18.72 0.11
CA LEU A 6 4.27 18.61 -1.34
C LEU A 6 2.90 18.25 -1.92
N THR A 7 2.65 18.72 -3.14
CA THR A 7 1.48 18.31 -3.91
C THR A 7 1.88 17.10 -4.75
N PRO A 8 1.29 15.92 -4.51
CA PRO A 8 1.57 14.76 -5.34
C PRO A 8 1.23 15.04 -6.82
N PRO A 9 1.95 14.45 -7.77
CA PRO A 9 1.58 14.53 -9.18
C PRO A 9 0.15 14.06 -9.41
N GLU A 10 -0.55 14.68 -10.36
CA GLU A 10 -1.97 14.41 -10.63
C GLU A 10 -2.22 12.93 -10.96
N TRP A 11 -1.32 12.28 -11.72
CA TRP A 11 -1.46 10.87 -12.03
C TRP A 11 -1.49 9.98 -10.75
N PHE A 12 -0.74 10.35 -9.71
CA PHE A 12 -0.71 9.62 -8.44
C PHE A 12 -1.95 9.93 -7.58
N ALA A 13 -2.39 11.18 -7.53
CA ALA A 13 -3.59 11.59 -6.80
C ALA A 13 -4.88 10.95 -7.35
N ARG A 14 -4.92 10.65 -8.64
CA ARG A 14 -6.08 10.06 -9.36
C ARG A 14 -6.16 8.54 -9.27
N SER A 15 -5.11 7.89 -8.79
CA SER A 15 -4.97 6.44 -8.86
C SER A 15 -5.08 5.79 -7.50
N ALA A 16 -5.62 4.56 -7.48
CA ALA A 16 -5.27 3.62 -6.44
C ALA A 16 -3.97 2.91 -6.81
N VAL A 17 -3.20 2.54 -5.79
CA VAL A 17 -1.96 1.78 -5.93
C VAL A 17 -2.28 0.29 -5.82
N TYR A 18 -1.91 -0.50 -6.83
CA TYR A 18 -2.00 -1.95 -6.77
C TYR A 18 -0.65 -2.54 -6.35
N GLN A 19 -0.57 -3.02 -5.11
CA GLN A 19 0.64 -3.60 -4.55
C GLN A 19 0.80 -5.06 -4.96
N VAL A 20 1.97 -5.44 -5.44
CA VAL A 20 2.29 -6.80 -5.90
C VAL A 20 3.49 -7.38 -5.18
N ASN A 21 3.31 -8.52 -4.53
CA ASN A 21 4.39 -9.41 -4.14
C ASN A 21 4.49 -10.53 -5.17
N LEU A 22 5.47 -10.48 -6.06
CA LEU A 22 5.61 -11.43 -7.16
C LEU A 22 5.67 -12.88 -6.68
N ARG A 23 6.37 -13.14 -5.57
CA ARG A 23 6.55 -14.50 -5.02
C ARG A 23 5.23 -15.24 -4.80
N THR A 24 4.15 -14.51 -4.49
CA THR A 24 2.83 -15.10 -4.23
C THR A 24 1.74 -14.60 -5.17
N PHE A 25 2.09 -13.75 -6.15
CA PHE A 25 1.15 -13.16 -7.11
C PHE A 25 0.50 -14.20 -8.02
N SER A 26 1.26 -15.18 -8.49
CA SER A 26 0.80 -16.25 -9.37
C SER A 26 1.61 -17.54 -9.15
N LYS A 27 1.20 -18.62 -9.84
CA LYS A 27 1.98 -19.89 -9.84
C LYS A 27 3.41 -19.68 -10.32
N GLU A 28 3.61 -18.85 -11.33
CA GLU A 28 4.94 -18.53 -11.92
C GLU A 28 5.73 -17.59 -11.00
N GLY A 29 5.08 -16.59 -10.40
CA GLY A 29 5.69 -15.61 -9.50
C GLY A 29 6.75 -14.74 -10.16
N THR A 30 6.57 -14.41 -11.44
CA THR A 30 7.56 -13.70 -12.25
C THR A 30 7.04 -12.34 -12.76
N ILE A 31 7.95 -11.47 -13.18
CA ILE A 31 7.63 -10.20 -13.83
C ILE A 31 6.80 -10.46 -15.12
N LYS A 32 7.13 -11.53 -15.86
CA LYS A 32 6.35 -11.90 -17.06
C LYS A 32 4.91 -12.27 -16.75
N SER A 33 4.68 -13.00 -15.66
CA SER A 33 3.31 -13.33 -15.25
C SER A 33 2.51 -12.11 -14.84
N LEU A 34 3.15 -11.11 -14.23
CA LEU A 34 2.52 -9.83 -13.95
C LEU A 34 2.26 -9.02 -15.23
N SER A 35 3.22 -9.02 -16.17
CA SER A 35 3.07 -8.34 -17.48
C SER A 35 1.85 -8.85 -18.23
N ALA A 36 1.58 -10.15 -18.19
CA ALA A 36 0.39 -10.76 -18.80
C ALA A 36 -0.94 -10.30 -18.17
N GLU A 37 -0.90 -9.80 -16.92
CA GLU A 37 -2.07 -9.30 -16.19
C GLU A 37 -2.33 -7.80 -16.37
N THR A 38 -1.47 -7.08 -17.11
CA THR A 38 -1.54 -5.61 -17.23
C THR A 38 -2.86 -5.13 -17.82
N GLU A 39 -3.39 -5.80 -18.84
CA GLU A 39 -4.68 -5.47 -19.45
C GLU A 39 -5.85 -5.70 -18.47
N PHE A 40 -5.77 -6.77 -17.66
CA PHE A 40 -6.76 -7.03 -16.62
C PHE A 40 -6.73 -5.90 -15.57
N LEU A 41 -5.56 -5.51 -15.06
CA LEU A 41 -5.44 -4.42 -14.10
C LEU A 41 -5.96 -3.08 -14.65
N LYS A 42 -5.65 -2.80 -15.94
CA LYS A 42 -6.22 -1.66 -16.66
C LYS A 42 -7.74 -1.73 -16.71
N SER A 43 -8.31 -2.90 -17.01
CA SER A 43 -9.77 -3.09 -17.09
C SER A 43 -10.48 -2.79 -15.78
N LEU A 44 -9.79 -2.99 -14.64
CA LEU A 44 -10.24 -2.62 -13.30
C LEU A 44 -9.98 -1.14 -12.95
N GLY A 45 -9.31 -0.38 -13.82
CA GLY A 45 -9.05 1.03 -13.62
C GLY A 45 -7.83 1.37 -12.75
N PHE A 46 -6.96 0.42 -12.43
CA PHE A 46 -5.71 0.72 -11.73
C PHE A 46 -4.78 1.56 -12.60
N GLY A 47 -4.27 2.65 -12.04
CA GLY A 47 -3.32 3.53 -12.72
C GLY A 47 -1.90 3.45 -12.16
N THR A 48 -1.67 2.67 -11.11
CA THR A 48 -0.35 2.52 -10.48
C THR A 48 -0.16 1.08 -9.99
N VAL A 49 0.96 0.46 -10.36
CA VAL A 49 1.45 -0.80 -9.80
C VAL A 49 2.67 -0.51 -8.94
N TYR A 50 2.70 -1.05 -7.73
CA TYR A 50 3.83 -1.02 -6.82
C TYR A 50 4.35 -2.45 -6.60
N LEU A 51 5.59 -2.70 -6.99
CA LEU A 51 6.28 -3.99 -6.79
C LEU A 51 6.97 -4.01 -5.43
N CYS A 52 6.64 -4.99 -4.57
CA CYS A 52 7.49 -5.35 -3.43
C CYS A 52 8.92 -5.66 -3.93
N PRO A 53 9.94 -5.73 -3.06
CA PRO A 53 11.32 -5.83 -3.52
C PRO A 53 11.54 -6.98 -4.50
N ILE A 54 12.20 -6.67 -5.62
CA ILE A 54 12.51 -7.62 -6.71
C ILE A 54 14.01 -7.75 -6.96
N PHE A 55 14.81 -7.02 -6.17
CA PHE A 55 16.26 -7.02 -6.31
C PHE A 55 16.87 -8.34 -5.87
N CYS A 56 18.12 -8.60 -6.30
CA CYS A 56 18.84 -9.82 -5.93
C CYS A 56 18.89 -9.98 -4.41
N GLU A 57 18.34 -11.08 -3.91
CA GLU A 57 18.24 -11.39 -2.49
C GLU A 57 19.47 -12.11 -1.98
N ASP A 58 19.86 -11.88 -0.74
CA ASP A 58 20.82 -12.73 -0.04
C ASP A 58 20.14 -14.08 0.27
N ASN A 59 20.75 -15.15 -0.18
CA ASN A 59 20.23 -16.52 -0.06
C ASN A 59 20.96 -17.36 1.00
N SER A 60 21.58 -16.73 1.99
CA SER A 60 22.30 -17.44 3.05
C SER A 60 21.38 -18.42 3.79
N GLU A 61 21.82 -19.68 3.87
CA GLU A 61 21.17 -20.72 4.68
C GLU A 61 21.52 -20.61 6.17
N ASP A 62 22.52 -19.79 6.53
CA ASP A 62 22.86 -19.53 7.93
C ASP A 62 21.72 -18.77 8.60
N ARG A 63 21.01 -19.45 9.48
CA ARG A 63 19.86 -18.89 10.23
C ARG A 63 20.23 -17.69 11.12
N LYS A 64 21.49 -17.47 11.42
CA LYS A 64 21.96 -16.25 12.10
C LYS A 64 21.77 -14.99 11.26
N CYS A 65 21.66 -15.16 9.93
CA CYS A 65 21.37 -14.08 8.99
C CYS A 65 19.87 -13.88 8.73
N TRP A 66 18.98 -14.68 9.36
CA TRP A 66 17.56 -14.62 9.13
C TRP A 66 16.88 -13.67 10.13
N SER A 67 15.87 -12.95 9.68
CA SER A 67 15.01 -12.19 10.59
C SER A 67 14.12 -13.13 11.40
N GLU A 68 13.69 -12.67 12.59
CA GLU A 68 12.74 -13.45 13.40
C GLU A 68 11.43 -13.75 12.65
N ARG A 69 10.93 -12.81 11.84
CA ARG A 69 9.73 -12.99 11.01
C ARG A 69 9.91 -14.13 10.02
N GLN A 70 11.09 -14.17 9.34
CA GLN A 70 11.44 -15.25 8.41
C GLN A 70 11.46 -16.60 9.10
N ILE A 71 12.04 -16.69 10.30
CA ILE A 71 12.07 -17.94 11.11
C ILE A 71 10.65 -18.32 11.54
N LYS A 72 9.86 -17.37 12.03
CA LYS A 72 8.46 -17.59 12.47
C LYS A 72 7.53 -18.02 11.33
N SER A 73 7.83 -17.66 10.09
CA SER A 73 7.04 -18.05 8.91
C SER A 73 7.05 -19.56 8.65
N LYS A 74 8.06 -20.29 9.10
CA LYS A 74 8.25 -21.74 8.92
C LYS A 74 8.27 -22.19 7.44
N THR A 75 8.53 -21.29 6.51
CA THR A 75 8.58 -21.58 5.08
C THR A 75 9.90 -22.22 4.65
N GLU A 76 10.90 -22.17 5.53
CA GLU A 76 12.26 -22.68 5.27
C GLU A 76 12.87 -22.10 3.98
N ASN A 77 12.48 -20.88 3.60
CA ASN A 77 13.06 -20.16 2.49
C ASN A 77 14.32 -19.42 2.95
N PRO A 78 15.51 -19.71 2.37
CA PRO A 78 16.72 -18.95 2.69
C PRO A 78 16.65 -17.51 2.17
N LYS A 79 15.82 -17.23 1.17
CA LYS A 79 15.63 -15.90 0.60
C LYS A 79 14.67 -15.06 1.42
N ASN A 80 14.93 -13.74 1.41
CA ASN A 80 14.08 -12.74 2.04
C ASN A 80 14.12 -11.48 1.15
N PRO A 81 12.97 -11.00 0.62
CA PRO A 81 12.94 -9.88 -0.31
C PRO A 81 13.47 -8.58 0.28
N TYR A 82 13.53 -8.47 1.61
CA TYR A 82 14.11 -7.33 2.32
C TYR A 82 15.57 -7.54 2.75
N ARG A 83 16.21 -8.66 2.38
CA ARG A 83 17.64 -8.91 2.60
C ARG A 83 18.38 -8.84 1.28
N ILE A 84 18.61 -7.60 0.81
CA ILE A 84 19.16 -7.32 -0.51
C ILE A 84 20.63 -7.70 -0.60
N ASN A 85 21.00 -8.42 -1.64
CA ASN A 85 22.37 -8.76 -1.98
C ASN A 85 22.96 -7.79 -3.02
N ASP A 86 22.15 -7.33 -3.97
CA ASP A 86 22.57 -6.36 -4.98
C ASP A 86 21.36 -5.51 -5.44
N TYR A 87 21.53 -4.18 -5.44
CA TYR A 87 20.47 -3.23 -5.81
C TYR A 87 20.34 -3.01 -7.33
N PHE A 88 21.30 -3.45 -8.14
CA PHE A 88 21.31 -3.24 -9.59
C PHE A 88 20.91 -4.50 -10.39
N PHE A 89 20.68 -5.61 -9.73
CA PHE A 89 20.25 -6.85 -10.37
C PHE A 89 18.89 -7.30 -9.86
N ILE A 90 18.09 -7.82 -10.77
CA ILE A 90 16.81 -8.46 -10.44
C ILE A 90 17.10 -9.89 -9.93
N ASP A 91 16.39 -10.33 -8.90
CA ASP A 91 16.50 -11.71 -8.44
C ASP A 91 16.00 -12.66 -9.54
N SER A 92 16.81 -13.69 -9.80
CA SER A 92 16.51 -14.68 -10.85
C SER A 92 15.19 -15.45 -10.63
N GLU A 93 14.66 -15.43 -9.42
CA GLU A 93 13.32 -15.97 -9.11
C GLU A 93 12.23 -15.20 -9.82
N TYR A 94 12.41 -13.89 -10.01
CA TYR A 94 11.40 -12.99 -10.59
C TYR A 94 11.59 -12.73 -12.08
N GLY A 95 12.82 -12.86 -12.60
CA GLY A 95 13.13 -12.62 -13.99
C GLY A 95 14.44 -11.88 -14.20
N THR A 96 14.51 -11.06 -15.24
CA THR A 96 15.71 -10.31 -15.64
C THR A 96 15.42 -8.79 -15.65
N MET A 97 16.46 -8.00 -15.88
CA MET A 97 16.33 -6.55 -16.06
C MET A 97 15.56 -6.21 -17.34
N GLU A 98 15.74 -7.00 -18.38
CA GLU A 98 15.01 -6.89 -19.65
C GLU A 98 13.51 -7.13 -19.41
N ASP A 99 13.16 -8.18 -18.63
CA ASP A 99 11.76 -8.47 -18.27
C ASP A 99 11.11 -7.28 -17.52
N LEU A 100 11.89 -6.63 -16.62
CA LEU A 100 11.41 -5.44 -15.92
C LEU A 100 11.20 -4.26 -16.87
N ALA A 101 12.14 -4.00 -17.77
CA ALA A 101 12.01 -2.91 -18.74
C ALA A 101 10.81 -3.12 -19.68
N GLU A 102 10.61 -4.34 -20.17
CA GLU A 102 9.46 -4.72 -20.99
C GLU A 102 8.14 -4.58 -20.21
N PHE A 103 8.12 -4.95 -18.93
CA PHE A 103 6.95 -4.75 -18.07
C PHE A 103 6.63 -3.28 -17.90
N VAL A 104 7.62 -2.42 -17.61
CA VAL A 104 7.43 -0.97 -17.46
C VAL A 104 6.86 -0.37 -18.76
N GLU A 105 7.41 -0.75 -19.91
CA GLU A 105 6.89 -0.30 -21.21
C GLU A 105 5.45 -0.75 -21.44
N THR A 106 5.14 -2.01 -21.14
CA THR A 106 3.79 -2.58 -21.26
C THR A 106 2.79 -1.90 -20.34
N ALA A 107 3.20 -1.64 -19.09
CA ALA A 107 2.39 -0.91 -18.11
C ALA A 107 2.09 0.52 -18.60
N HIS A 108 3.11 1.24 -19.08
CA HIS A 108 2.94 2.59 -19.64
C HIS A 108 2.02 2.63 -20.86
N LYS A 109 2.12 1.68 -21.78
CA LYS A 109 1.18 1.54 -22.92
C LYS A 109 -0.26 1.34 -22.46
N ASN A 110 -0.44 0.78 -21.29
CA ASN A 110 -1.74 0.58 -20.64
C ASN A 110 -2.17 1.73 -19.71
N GLY A 111 -1.38 2.79 -19.62
CA GLY A 111 -1.66 3.94 -18.76
C GLY A 111 -1.39 3.67 -17.26
N ILE A 112 -0.61 2.64 -16.96
CA ILE A 112 -0.26 2.23 -15.59
C ILE A 112 1.16 2.69 -15.30
N ARG A 113 1.36 3.38 -14.18
CA ARG A 113 2.66 3.78 -13.63
C ARG A 113 3.25 2.67 -12.76
N VAL A 114 4.58 2.58 -12.69
CA VAL A 114 5.29 1.52 -11.98
C VAL A 114 6.17 2.10 -10.88
N LEU A 115 5.97 1.64 -9.65
CA LEU A 115 6.79 1.96 -8.48
C LEU A 115 7.55 0.72 -8.02
N LEU A 116 8.80 0.90 -7.58
CA LEU A 116 9.60 -0.16 -6.97
C LEU A 116 9.79 0.08 -5.46
N ASP A 117 10.04 -0.99 -4.73
CA ASP A 117 10.41 -0.93 -3.31
C ASP A 117 11.92 -0.76 -3.14
N LEU A 118 12.33 0.26 -2.38
CA LEU A 118 13.74 0.53 -2.07
C LEU A 118 14.04 0.20 -0.61
N VAL A 119 14.90 -0.77 -0.38
CA VAL A 119 15.31 -1.24 0.94
C VAL A 119 16.67 -0.64 1.28
N TYR A 120 16.71 0.60 1.77
CA TYR A 120 17.96 1.35 1.99
C TYR A 120 18.35 1.50 3.47
N ALA A 121 17.53 1.03 4.42
CA ALA A 121 17.92 1.06 5.83
C ALA A 121 19.04 0.06 6.17
N HIS A 122 19.12 -1.03 5.42
CA HIS A 122 20.04 -2.15 5.63
C HIS A 122 20.34 -2.89 4.33
N ILE A 123 21.22 -3.88 4.41
CA ILE A 123 21.66 -4.74 3.29
C ILE A 123 21.87 -6.17 3.76
N GLY A 124 21.92 -7.13 2.85
CA GLY A 124 22.28 -8.51 3.15
C GLY A 124 23.73 -8.63 3.63
N PRO A 125 24.01 -9.51 4.61
CA PRO A 125 25.36 -9.64 5.18
C PRO A 125 26.39 -10.20 4.16
N ASN A 126 25.95 -10.87 3.10
CA ASN A 126 26.80 -11.42 2.06
C ASN A 126 26.89 -10.53 0.81
N ALA A 127 26.30 -9.34 0.84
CA ALA A 127 26.31 -8.44 -0.31
C ALA A 127 27.73 -8.12 -0.78
N PRO A 128 28.06 -8.31 -2.08
CA PRO A 128 29.42 -8.07 -2.60
C PRO A 128 29.90 -6.64 -2.37
N ILE A 129 28.99 -5.67 -2.34
CA ILE A 129 29.31 -4.25 -2.21
C ILE A 129 29.95 -3.95 -0.84
N ILE A 130 29.48 -4.56 0.25
CA ILE A 130 30.03 -4.29 1.59
C ILE A 130 31.39 -4.97 1.81
N ARG A 131 31.72 -5.98 1.03
CA ARG A 131 33.09 -6.54 1.01
C ARG A 131 34.09 -5.65 0.29
N ARG A 132 33.62 -4.92 -0.74
CA ARG A 132 34.44 -3.94 -1.49
C ARG A 132 34.54 -2.59 -0.77
N HIS A 133 33.47 -2.25 -0.06
CA HIS A 133 33.26 -0.99 0.62
C HIS A 133 32.74 -1.24 2.04
N PRO A 134 33.60 -1.74 2.97
CA PRO A 134 33.18 -2.01 4.35
C PRO A 134 32.69 -0.77 5.09
N GLU A 135 33.11 0.43 4.65
CA GLU A 135 32.65 1.72 5.14
C GLU A 135 31.17 2.02 4.80
N PHE A 136 30.50 1.22 3.96
CA PHE A 136 29.09 1.40 3.63
C PHE A 136 28.14 0.90 4.72
N VAL A 137 28.63 0.11 5.66
CA VAL A 137 27.87 -0.35 6.81
C VAL A 137 28.33 0.32 8.09
N LYS A 138 27.41 0.58 8.99
CA LYS A 138 27.71 1.13 10.31
C LYS A 138 28.60 0.19 11.10
N GLN A 139 29.59 0.75 11.77
CA GLN A 139 30.47 0.03 12.69
C GLN A 139 30.43 0.67 14.09
N THR A 140 30.64 -0.17 15.10
CA THR A 140 30.90 0.27 16.47
C THR A 140 32.28 0.88 16.56
N ALA A 141 32.62 1.46 17.72
CA ALA A 141 33.98 1.98 17.99
C ALA A 141 35.05 0.86 17.91
N ASP A 142 34.68 -0.39 18.19
CA ASP A 142 35.56 -1.56 18.14
C ASP A 142 35.64 -2.20 16.74
N GLY A 143 34.97 -1.59 15.73
CA GLY A 143 34.97 -2.07 14.35
C GLY A 143 33.98 -3.19 14.02
N GLU A 144 33.09 -3.53 14.95
CA GLU A 144 32.03 -4.53 14.72
C GLU A 144 30.89 -3.94 13.93
N THR A 145 30.30 -4.73 13.01
CA THR A 145 29.13 -4.32 12.21
C THR A 145 27.91 -4.10 13.11
N VAL A 146 27.22 -2.98 12.91
CA VAL A 146 25.92 -2.69 13.56
C VAL A 146 24.80 -3.33 12.75
N TYR A 147 23.95 -4.09 13.43
CA TYR A 147 22.77 -4.74 12.82
C TYR A 147 21.48 -4.01 13.19
N THR A 148 20.51 -4.05 12.28
CA THR A 148 19.14 -3.58 12.53
C THR A 148 18.37 -4.59 13.40
N GLU A 149 17.15 -4.24 13.79
CA GLU A 149 16.23 -5.13 14.50
C GLU A 149 15.85 -6.39 13.70
N TRP A 150 16.01 -6.35 12.38
CA TRP A 150 15.81 -7.52 11.49
C TRP A 150 17.06 -8.39 11.33
N ASN A 151 18.11 -8.09 12.08
CA ASN A 151 19.39 -8.81 12.03
C ASN A 151 20.14 -8.66 10.68
N PHE A 152 20.02 -7.49 10.05
CA PHE A 152 20.71 -7.13 8.81
C PHE A 152 21.71 -5.98 9.04
N PRO A 153 22.88 -5.95 8.37
CA PRO A 153 23.83 -4.86 8.47
C PRO A 153 23.20 -3.51 8.16
N ALA A 154 23.26 -2.57 9.08
CA ALA A 154 22.73 -1.22 8.90
C ALA A 154 23.65 -0.39 7.99
N LEU A 155 23.10 0.31 7.00
CA LEU A 155 23.85 1.18 6.10
C LEU A 155 24.28 2.48 6.80
N ASP A 156 25.51 2.95 6.53
CA ASP A 156 26.06 4.17 7.11
C ASP A 156 25.90 5.38 6.20
N PHE A 157 24.85 6.14 6.41
CA PHE A 157 24.59 7.38 5.66
C PHE A 157 25.55 8.55 5.96
N ASN A 158 26.52 8.40 6.85
CA ASN A 158 27.63 9.33 6.97
C ASN A 158 28.67 9.12 5.87
N CYS A 159 28.69 7.92 5.26
CA CYS A 159 29.56 7.62 4.14
C CYS A 159 29.02 8.27 2.85
N HIS A 160 29.78 9.23 2.31
CA HIS A 160 29.43 9.92 1.06
C HIS A 160 29.37 8.94 -0.13
N GLY A 161 30.30 7.97 -0.20
CA GLY A 161 30.32 6.96 -1.25
C GLY A 161 29.05 6.10 -1.30
N LEU A 162 28.51 5.72 -0.14
CA LEU A 162 27.24 5.01 -0.05
C LEU A 162 26.10 5.86 -0.62
N ARG A 163 26.00 7.14 -0.20
CA ARG A 163 24.93 8.03 -0.69
C ARG A 163 24.98 8.15 -2.21
N GLU A 164 26.16 8.39 -2.80
CA GLU A 164 26.30 8.46 -4.26
C GLU A 164 25.92 7.16 -4.95
N TYR A 165 26.31 6.02 -4.42
CA TYR A 165 25.93 4.71 -4.93
C TYR A 165 24.39 4.53 -4.97
N LEU A 166 23.70 4.87 -3.88
CA LEU A 166 22.24 4.75 -3.79
C LEU A 166 21.52 5.80 -4.67
N TYR A 167 22.04 7.03 -4.78
CA TYR A 167 21.49 8.02 -5.72
C TYR A 167 21.63 7.55 -7.17
N CYS A 168 22.77 6.98 -7.55
CA CYS A 168 22.97 6.41 -8.88
C CYS A 168 21.97 5.29 -9.14
N ASN A 169 21.68 4.45 -8.13
CA ASN A 169 20.69 3.38 -8.24
C ASN A 169 19.29 3.94 -8.54
N MET A 170 18.82 4.93 -7.77
CA MET A 170 17.51 5.55 -8.03
C MET A 170 17.43 6.22 -9.40
N VAL A 171 18.46 6.99 -9.78
CA VAL A 171 18.52 7.64 -11.10
C VAL A 171 18.53 6.62 -12.24
N TYR A 172 19.23 5.51 -12.08
CA TYR A 172 19.25 4.42 -13.06
C TYR A 172 17.85 3.84 -13.28
N TYR A 173 17.12 3.49 -12.22
CA TYR A 173 15.79 2.93 -12.37
C TYR A 173 14.79 3.92 -12.97
N VAL A 174 14.85 5.19 -12.60
CA VAL A 174 13.96 6.21 -13.18
C VAL A 174 14.34 6.55 -14.62
N GLY A 175 15.64 6.71 -14.89
CA GLY A 175 16.12 7.24 -16.18
C GLY A 175 16.36 6.20 -17.25
N VAL A 176 16.79 4.99 -16.88
CA VAL A 176 17.13 3.91 -17.83
C VAL A 176 16.00 2.89 -17.90
N VAL A 177 15.52 2.39 -16.77
CA VAL A 177 14.43 1.41 -16.72
C VAL A 177 13.07 2.08 -16.95
N GLY A 178 12.94 3.35 -16.56
CA GLY A 178 11.74 4.16 -16.80
C GLY A 178 10.68 4.09 -15.71
N VAL A 179 10.97 3.55 -14.52
CA VAL A 179 9.98 3.51 -13.42
C VAL A 179 9.53 4.91 -13.00
N ASP A 180 8.38 5.01 -12.36
CA ASP A 180 7.72 6.28 -12.05
C ASP A 180 7.95 6.74 -10.61
N GLY A 181 8.71 5.99 -9.85
CA GLY A 181 9.05 6.33 -8.47
C GLY A 181 9.24 5.13 -7.57
N PHE A 182 9.19 5.38 -6.26
CA PHE A 182 9.57 4.38 -5.28
C PHE A 182 8.71 4.43 -4.02
N ARG A 183 8.49 3.27 -3.40
CA ARG A 183 8.18 3.14 -1.99
C ARG A 183 9.50 2.93 -1.25
N CYS A 184 9.72 3.67 -0.20
CA CYS A 184 10.96 3.66 0.54
C CYS A 184 10.77 2.91 1.86
N ASP A 185 11.30 1.69 1.89
CA ASP A 185 11.26 0.77 3.03
C ASP A 185 11.87 1.40 4.28
N VAL A 186 11.14 1.33 5.40
CA VAL A 186 11.55 1.94 6.67
C VAL A 186 12.16 3.33 6.46
N GLY A 187 11.55 4.13 5.59
CA GLY A 187 12.10 5.40 5.15
C GLY A 187 12.46 6.35 6.29
N ASP A 188 11.82 6.19 7.45
CA ASP A 188 12.13 6.96 8.67
C ASP A 188 13.48 6.63 9.31
N ALA A 189 14.06 5.47 9.04
CA ALA A 189 15.39 5.08 9.49
C ALA A 189 16.52 5.72 8.65
N VAL A 190 16.20 6.12 7.43
CA VAL A 190 17.13 6.80 6.51
C VAL A 190 17.10 8.32 6.76
N PRO A 191 18.24 9.05 6.75
CA PRO A 191 18.26 10.48 7.00
C PRO A 191 17.38 11.30 6.06
N GLY A 192 16.72 12.34 6.58
CA GLY A 192 15.82 13.19 5.79
C GLY A 192 16.50 13.99 4.68
N ASP A 193 17.74 14.42 4.91
CA ASP A 193 18.56 15.11 3.91
C ASP A 193 18.95 14.20 2.75
N PHE A 194 19.14 12.89 2.99
CA PHE A 194 19.31 11.92 1.92
C PHE A 194 18.06 11.86 1.01
N TRP A 195 16.86 11.76 1.58
CA TRP A 195 15.64 11.72 0.77
C TRP A 195 15.35 13.02 0.02
N LEU A 196 15.71 14.16 0.61
CA LEU A 196 15.57 15.46 -0.06
C LEU A 196 16.46 15.51 -1.31
N GLU A 197 17.74 15.13 -1.19
CA GLU A 197 18.66 15.10 -2.32
C GLU A 197 18.29 14.01 -3.33
N ALA A 198 17.87 12.82 -2.87
CA ALA A 198 17.38 11.75 -3.74
C ALA A 198 16.23 12.24 -4.62
N ARG A 199 15.21 12.89 -4.01
CA ARG A 199 14.09 13.50 -4.75
C ARG A 199 14.57 14.49 -5.80
N ARG A 200 15.45 15.40 -5.42
CA ARG A 200 16.00 16.40 -6.33
C ARG A 200 16.65 15.74 -7.55
N ARG A 201 17.45 14.69 -7.34
CA ARG A 201 18.16 13.98 -8.42
C ARG A 201 17.23 13.23 -9.34
N ILE A 202 16.31 12.45 -8.83
CA ILE A 202 15.35 11.71 -9.68
C ILE A 202 14.45 12.66 -10.47
N GLN A 203 14.07 13.80 -9.89
CA GLN A 203 13.21 14.79 -10.55
C GLN A 203 13.95 15.59 -11.65
N THR A 204 15.29 15.59 -11.69
CA THR A 204 16.02 16.11 -12.88
C THR A 204 15.87 15.22 -14.09
N VAL A 205 15.54 13.94 -13.90
CA VAL A 205 15.34 12.96 -14.97
C VAL A 205 13.86 12.80 -15.28
N LYS A 206 13.01 12.71 -14.25
CA LYS A 206 11.55 12.55 -14.37
C LYS A 206 10.88 13.44 -13.35
N SER A 207 10.42 14.61 -13.78
CA SER A 207 9.91 15.68 -12.91
C SER A 207 8.71 15.29 -12.05
N ASP A 208 7.93 14.31 -12.49
CA ASP A 208 6.74 13.78 -11.84
C ASP A 208 6.97 12.44 -11.11
N ALA A 209 8.25 12.07 -10.87
CA ALA A 209 8.57 10.87 -10.09
C ALA A 209 8.12 11.01 -8.63
N VAL A 210 7.55 9.92 -8.07
CA VAL A 210 6.92 9.86 -6.75
C VAL A 210 7.78 9.12 -5.75
N LEU A 211 7.80 9.62 -4.51
CA LEU A 211 8.35 8.92 -3.35
C LEU A 211 7.26 8.68 -2.30
N ILE A 212 7.09 7.43 -1.88
CA ILE A 212 6.19 7.02 -0.80
C ILE A 212 7.05 6.62 0.40
N ASN A 213 6.78 7.20 1.57
CA ASN A 213 7.48 6.86 2.81
C ASN A 213 6.77 5.70 3.54
N GLU A 214 7.47 4.63 3.80
CA GLU A 214 7.05 3.74 4.88
C GLU A 214 7.57 4.29 6.20
N GLY A 215 6.69 4.96 6.94
CA GLY A 215 7.06 5.58 8.20
C GLY A 215 5.97 6.44 8.81
N ALA A 216 6.22 6.94 10.02
CA ALA A 216 5.31 7.76 10.80
C ALA A 216 5.70 9.26 10.86
N LYS A 217 6.87 9.63 10.31
CA LYS A 217 7.38 11.03 10.34
C LYS A 217 6.67 11.88 9.29
N VAL A 218 5.41 12.21 9.54
CA VAL A 218 4.54 12.97 8.61
C VAL A 218 5.12 14.33 8.17
N GLY A 219 6.05 14.92 8.94
CA GLY A 219 6.74 16.15 8.55
C GLY A 219 7.56 16.03 7.24
N ARG A 220 7.93 14.81 6.86
CA ARG A 220 8.64 14.53 5.60
C ARG A 220 7.79 14.77 4.35
N LEU A 221 6.46 14.79 4.49
CA LEU A 221 5.54 15.15 3.42
C LEU A 221 5.71 16.62 2.95
N ALA A 222 6.31 17.47 3.77
CA ALA A 222 6.57 18.85 3.39
C ALA A 222 7.84 19.02 2.53
N VAL A 223 8.71 18.00 2.43
CA VAL A 223 10.04 18.18 1.83
C VAL A 223 10.47 17.07 0.88
N SER A 224 10.09 15.82 1.12
CA SER A 224 10.69 14.67 0.40
C SER A 224 9.70 13.68 -0.18
N PHE A 225 8.53 13.48 0.45
CA PHE A 225 7.62 12.40 0.11
C PHE A 225 6.25 12.92 -0.33
N ASP A 226 5.65 12.24 -1.29
CA ASP A 226 4.32 12.56 -1.81
C ASP A 226 3.20 11.93 -0.97
N SER A 227 3.51 10.79 -0.32
CA SER A 227 2.62 10.10 0.60
C SER A 227 3.41 9.37 1.68
N THR A 228 2.77 9.03 2.79
CA THR A 228 3.33 8.18 3.84
C THR A 228 2.26 7.20 4.33
N TYR A 229 2.69 6.02 4.80
CA TYR A 229 1.78 4.99 5.32
C TYR A 229 1.02 5.46 6.55
N PHE A 230 -0.20 4.94 6.69
CA PHE A 230 -1.03 5.10 7.87
C PHE A 230 -1.36 3.74 8.48
N PHE A 231 -0.38 3.11 9.12
CA PHE A 231 -0.50 1.75 9.67
C PHE A 231 -1.72 1.57 10.59
N ALA A 232 -2.01 2.54 11.45
CA ALA A 232 -3.18 2.47 12.32
C ALA A 232 -4.52 2.38 11.56
N TRP A 233 -4.56 2.73 10.26
CA TRP A 233 -5.79 2.67 9.45
C TRP A 233 -6.26 1.23 9.26
N HIS A 234 -5.43 0.37 8.70
CA HIS A 234 -5.78 -1.04 8.49
C HIS A 234 -5.97 -1.79 9.82
N GLU A 235 -5.19 -1.44 10.85
CA GLU A 235 -5.38 -2.02 12.18
C GLU A 235 -6.76 -1.71 12.76
N MET A 236 -7.25 -0.46 12.64
CA MET A 236 -8.57 -0.08 13.14
C MET A 236 -9.67 -0.73 12.31
N LEU A 237 -9.53 -0.78 10.98
CA LEU A 237 -10.47 -1.50 10.13
C LEU A 237 -10.55 -2.98 10.52
N TYR A 238 -9.43 -3.65 10.72
CA TYR A 238 -9.41 -5.05 11.16
C TYR A 238 -10.09 -5.21 12.53
N LYS A 239 -9.79 -4.36 13.50
CA LYS A 239 -10.43 -4.41 14.83
C LYS A 239 -11.95 -4.25 14.77
N ILE A 240 -12.43 -3.30 13.98
CA ILE A 240 -13.87 -3.01 13.84
C ILE A 240 -14.58 -4.16 13.15
N PHE A 241 -14.09 -4.59 12.00
CA PHE A 241 -14.80 -5.52 11.13
C PHE A 241 -14.54 -7.01 11.46
N CYS A 242 -13.37 -7.33 12.01
CA CYS A 242 -13.00 -8.71 12.31
C CYS A 242 -13.06 -9.05 13.80
N SER A 243 -12.86 -8.06 14.69
CA SER A 243 -12.85 -8.27 16.15
C SER A 243 -14.07 -7.66 16.86
N GLY A 244 -14.97 -6.95 16.13
CA GLY A 244 -16.20 -6.41 16.69
C GLY A 244 -16.05 -5.14 17.54
N GLU A 245 -14.87 -4.49 17.49
CA GLU A 245 -14.60 -3.22 18.20
C GLU A 245 -15.55 -2.10 17.76
N SER A 246 -15.60 -1.03 18.55
CA SER A 246 -16.41 0.16 18.23
C SER A 246 -15.95 0.83 16.93
N ALA A 247 -16.90 1.19 16.06
CA ALA A 247 -16.63 1.95 14.82
C ALA A 247 -16.00 3.33 15.09
N GLU A 248 -16.23 3.89 16.28
CA GLU A 248 -15.72 5.21 16.68
C GLU A 248 -14.18 5.26 16.75
N ILE A 249 -13.50 4.13 16.97
CA ILE A 249 -12.03 4.11 17.04
C ILE A 249 -11.38 4.53 15.72
N LEU A 250 -12.02 4.29 14.56
CA LEU A 250 -11.50 4.72 13.26
C LEU A 250 -11.48 6.24 13.17
N ARG A 251 -12.60 6.90 13.53
CA ARG A 251 -12.71 8.37 13.59
C ARG A 251 -11.66 8.96 14.52
N GLN A 252 -11.57 8.46 15.76
CA GLN A 252 -10.63 8.97 16.76
C GLN A 252 -9.18 8.87 16.28
N THR A 253 -8.82 7.75 15.67
CA THR A 253 -7.48 7.50 15.14
C THR A 253 -7.15 8.42 13.95
N ASP A 254 -8.09 8.56 13.02
CA ASP A 254 -7.91 9.42 11.84
C ASP A 254 -7.82 10.92 12.22
N GLU A 255 -8.67 11.39 13.12
CA GLU A 255 -8.62 12.77 13.62
C GLU A 255 -7.31 13.09 14.35
N GLN A 256 -6.77 12.12 15.12
CA GLN A 256 -5.47 12.29 15.78
C GLN A 256 -4.32 12.38 14.77
N MET A 257 -4.36 11.59 13.69
CA MET A 257 -3.36 11.63 12.62
C MET A 257 -3.46 12.92 11.82
N THR A 258 -4.67 13.31 11.41
CA THR A 258 -4.93 14.53 10.63
C THR A 258 -4.46 15.80 11.34
N LYS A 259 -4.54 15.84 12.68
CA LYS A 259 -3.98 16.96 13.48
C LYS A 259 -2.48 17.13 13.32
N LYS A 260 -1.74 16.07 13.05
CA LYS A 260 -0.27 16.06 12.88
C LYS A 260 0.17 16.31 11.45
N LEU A 261 -0.68 16.07 10.47
CA LEU A 261 -0.34 16.20 9.05
C LEU A 261 -0.01 17.66 8.67
N PRO A 262 0.99 17.88 7.80
CA PRO A 262 1.11 19.11 7.04
C PRO A 262 -0.18 19.36 6.23
N LYS A 263 -0.49 20.61 5.96
CA LYS A 263 -1.68 20.96 5.17
C LYS A 263 -1.57 20.36 3.75
N GLY A 264 -2.56 19.58 3.34
CA GLY A 264 -2.60 18.90 2.05
C GLY A 264 -1.82 17.58 2.00
N GLY A 265 -1.26 17.13 3.13
CA GLY A 265 -0.55 15.84 3.20
C GLY A 265 -1.47 14.67 2.90
N LYS A 266 -0.99 13.73 2.07
CA LYS A 266 -1.74 12.53 1.67
C LYS A 266 -1.18 11.29 2.38
N LEU A 267 -2.07 10.52 2.99
CA LEU A 267 -1.75 9.24 3.63
C LEU A 267 -2.00 8.09 2.65
N MET A 268 -1.11 7.11 2.63
CA MET A 268 -1.38 5.83 2.00
C MET A 268 -2.34 5.05 2.90
N ARG A 269 -3.45 4.62 2.34
CA ARG A 269 -4.49 3.86 3.05
C ARG A 269 -4.61 2.48 2.43
N ASP A 270 -4.33 1.49 3.21
CA ASP A 270 -4.43 0.08 2.82
C ASP A 270 -5.36 -0.69 3.76
N ILE A 271 -5.72 -1.88 3.34
CA ILE A 271 -6.52 -2.83 4.11
C ILE A 271 -5.64 -4.03 4.45
N ASP A 272 -5.09 -4.62 3.42
CA ASP A 272 -4.04 -5.63 3.47
C ASP A 272 -2.80 -5.09 2.77
N ASN A 273 -1.63 -5.57 3.20
CA ASN A 273 -0.35 -5.40 2.52
C ASN A 273 0.49 -6.66 2.71
N HIS A 274 1.69 -6.69 2.14
CA HIS A 274 2.60 -7.84 2.23
C HIS A 274 2.99 -8.20 3.67
N ASP A 275 3.00 -7.24 4.59
CA ASP A 275 3.30 -7.46 6.02
C ASP A 275 2.10 -8.07 6.74
N THR A 276 0.93 -7.44 6.66
CA THR A 276 -0.28 -7.93 7.34
C THR A 276 -0.65 -9.33 6.87
N VAL A 277 -0.58 -9.59 5.57
CA VAL A 277 -0.87 -10.91 5.00
C VAL A 277 0.16 -11.96 5.42
N THR A 278 1.42 -11.56 5.68
CA THR A 278 2.44 -12.46 6.20
C THR A 278 2.26 -12.73 7.70
N ASP A 279 2.01 -11.69 8.51
CA ASP A 279 2.11 -11.77 9.97
C ASP A 279 0.77 -12.06 10.65
N TRP A 280 -0.36 -11.56 10.12
CA TRP A 280 -1.67 -11.78 10.73
C TRP A 280 -2.13 -13.23 10.62
N PRO A 281 -2.97 -13.71 11.54
CA PRO A 281 -3.44 -15.11 11.54
C PRO A 281 -4.13 -15.49 10.24
N GLN A 282 -4.90 -14.56 9.69
CA GLN A 282 -5.62 -14.70 8.44
C GLN A 282 -5.77 -13.34 7.74
N ARG A 283 -6.03 -13.38 6.46
CA ARG A 283 -6.32 -12.23 5.63
C ARG A 283 -7.64 -11.57 6.02
N THR A 284 -7.77 -10.26 5.84
CA THR A 284 -8.98 -9.49 6.16
C THR A 284 -10.21 -10.06 5.43
N GLU A 285 -10.07 -10.50 4.19
CA GLU A 285 -11.12 -11.18 3.41
C GLU A 285 -11.75 -12.36 4.16
N ASN A 286 -10.92 -13.23 4.74
CA ASN A 286 -11.41 -14.40 5.50
C ASN A 286 -11.95 -14.04 6.88
N ALA A 287 -11.36 -12.99 7.49
CA ALA A 287 -11.73 -12.61 8.85
C ALA A 287 -13.05 -11.84 8.90
N ALA A 288 -13.29 -10.96 7.92
CA ALA A 288 -14.45 -10.08 7.87
C ALA A 288 -15.61 -10.63 7.00
N GLY A 289 -15.29 -11.45 5.99
CA GLY A 289 -16.24 -11.92 4.98
C GLY A 289 -16.44 -10.93 3.83
N HIS A 290 -17.05 -11.40 2.73
CA HIS A 290 -17.11 -10.67 1.46
C HIS A 290 -17.86 -9.33 1.55
N ASP A 291 -19.00 -9.28 2.26
CA ASP A 291 -19.82 -8.06 2.37
C ASP A 291 -19.14 -7.00 3.22
N ALA A 292 -18.52 -7.39 4.34
CA ALA A 292 -17.74 -6.49 5.16
C ALA A 292 -16.51 -5.97 4.40
N MET A 293 -15.82 -6.83 3.65
CA MET A 293 -14.67 -6.43 2.86
C MET A 293 -15.03 -5.45 1.75
N GLU A 294 -16.20 -5.58 1.11
CA GLU A 294 -16.72 -4.60 0.16
C GLU A 294 -16.89 -3.23 0.80
N GLN A 295 -17.51 -3.16 1.98
CA GLN A 295 -17.67 -1.91 2.72
C GLN A 295 -16.30 -1.31 3.11
N ILE A 296 -15.35 -2.14 3.55
CA ILE A 296 -13.98 -1.70 3.89
C ILE A 296 -13.28 -1.08 2.67
N GLU A 297 -13.42 -1.69 1.47
CA GLU A 297 -12.88 -1.12 0.23
C GLU A 297 -13.50 0.25 -0.06
N VAL A 298 -14.82 0.40 0.07
CA VAL A 298 -15.50 1.69 -0.13
C VAL A 298 -14.97 2.73 0.85
N ILE A 299 -14.84 2.42 2.13
CA ILE A 299 -14.26 3.32 3.14
C ILE A 299 -12.84 3.72 2.75
N ASN A 300 -12.02 2.75 2.33
CA ASN A 300 -10.62 2.97 1.98
C ASN A 300 -10.45 3.94 0.80
N TYR A 301 -11.32 3.85 -0.21
CA TYR A 301 -11.29 4.73 -1.38
C TYR A 301 -11.89 6.12 -1.14
N LEU A 302 -12.96 6.20 -0.35
CA LEU A 302 -13.64 7.47 -0.10
C LEU A 302 -12.93 8.33 0.94
N ALA A 303 -12.19 7.75 1.87
CA ALA A 303 -11.40 8.50 2.85
C ALA A 303 -10.32 9.37 2.16
N ASP A 304 -9.88 10.44 2.84
CA ASP A 304 -8.84 11.30 2.27
C ASP A 304 -7.47 10.60 2.29
N GLY A 305 -6.89 10.42 1.11
CA GLY A 305 -5.59 9.75 0.95
C GLY A 305 -5.43 9.09 -0.42
N ILE A 306 -4.44 8.23 -0.49
CA ILE A 306 -4.13 7.39 -1.65
C ILE A 306 -4.50 5.95 -1.27
N PRO A 307 -5.55 5.36 -1.86
CA PRO A 307 -5.91 3.98 -1.57
C PRO A 307 -4.88 3.01 -2.15
N MET A 308 -4.57 1.96 -1.39
CA MET A 308 -3.73 0.85 -1.84
C MET A 308 -4.50 -0.46 -1.72
N VAL A 309 -4.45 -1.26 -2.76
CA VAL A 309 -5.06 -2.59 -2.87
C VAL A 309 -3.95 -3.62 -3.02
N TYR A 310 -3.90 -4.59 -2.12
CA TYR A 310 -2.93 -5.69 -2.20
C TYR A 310 -3.41 -6.76 -3.18
N CYS A 311 -2.47 -7.34 -3.94
CA CYS A 311 -2.77 -8.37 -4.94
C CYS A 311 -3.58 -9.53 -4.36
N GLY A 312 -4.63 -9.89 -5.08
CA GLY A 312 -5.63 -10.88 -4.68
C GLY A 312 -6.90 -10.29 -4.07
N ASN A 313 -6.89 -9.06 -3.52
CA ASN A 313 -8.13 -8.43 -3.03
C ASN A 313 -9.15 -8.25 -4.17
N GLU A 314 -8.67 -7.94 -5.37
CA GLU A 314 -9.50 -7.73 -6.56
C GLU A 314 -10.23 -8.99 -7.05
N ILE A 315 -9.80 -10.14 -6.58
CA ILE A 315 -10.44 -11.43 -6.88
C ILE A 315 -10.97 -12.13 -5.62
N ALA A 316 -11.16 -11.38 -4.54
CA ALA A 316 -11.64 -11.87 -3.24
C ALA A 316 -10.82 -13.07 -2.70
N CYS A 317 -9.50 -13.04 -2.86
CA CYS A 317 -8.59 -14.10 -2.43
C CYS A 317 -8.38 -14.06 -0.92
N GLY A 318 -8.82 -15.10 -0.22
CA GLY A 318 -8.60 -15.27 1.22
C GLY A 318 -7.30 -15.98 1.60
N ALA A 319 -6.48 -16.39 0.62
CA ALA A 319 -5.25 -17.13 0.87
C ALA A 319 -4.21 -16.30 1.63
N LYS A 320 -3.49 -16.94 2.56
CA LYS A 320 -2.38 -16.33 3.31
C LYS A 320 -1.11 -16.30 2.46
N LEU A 321 -0.79 -15.15 1.88
CA LEU A 321 0.26 -14.95 0.88
C LEU A 321 1.55 -14.45 1.54
N SER A 322 2.28 -15.34 2.23
CA SER A 322 3.53 -14.96 2.92
C SER A 322 4.62 -14.49 1.95
N MET A 323 5.25 -13.35 2.25
CA MET A 323 6.42 -12.87 1.50
C MET A 323 7.62 -13.81 1.58
N PHE A 324 7.64 -14.71 2.59
CA PHE A 324 8.68 -15.73 2.77
C PHE A 324 8.31 -17.07 2.12
N ALA A 325 7.28 -17.13 1.29
CA ALA A 325 6.90 -18.36 0.60
C ALA A 325 8.10 -19.00 -0.10
N ASN A 326 8.21 -20.32 0.01
CA ASN A 326 9.35 -21.07 -0.56
C ASN A 326 8.91 -21.80 -1.83
N ARG A 327 9.18 -21.22 -2.97
CA ARG A 327 8.75 -21.75 -4.28
C ARG A 327 9.38 -23.11 -4.65
N PHE A 328 10.49 -23.47 -4.01
CA PHE A 328 11.09 -24.81 -4.18
C PHE A 328 10.29 -25.90 -3.42
N HIS A 329 9.39 -25.51 -2.52
CA HIS A 329 8.54 -26.43 -1.77
C HIS A 329 7.06 -26.15 -2.05
N MET A 330 6.70 -26.14 -3.34
CA MET A 330 5.32 -25.95 -3.80
C MET A 330 4.36 -26.90 -3.07
N GLY A 331 3.23 -26.37 -2.60
CA GLY A 331 2.25 -27.09 -1.79
C GLY A 331 2.36 -26.90 -0.28
N LYS A 332 3.42 -26.21 0.21
CA LYS A 332 3.55 -25.77 1.62
C LYS A 332 3.20 -24.31 1.85
N PHE A 333 2.87 -23.55 0.81
CA PHE A 333 2.44 -22.17 0.88
C PHE A 333 1.39 -21.86 -0.18
N GLU A 334 0.64 -20.81 0.05
CA GLU A 334 -0.41 -20.37 -0.85
C GLU A 334 0.11 -19.32 -1.84
N VAL A 335 -0.44 -19.33 -3.03
CA VAL A 335 -0.30 -18.30 -4.06
C VAL A 335 -1.67 -17.83 -4.50
N THR A 336 -1.75 -16.63 -5.05
CA THR A 336 -2.99 -16.12 -5.62
C THR A 336 -3.39 -16.98 -6.81
N ASP A 337 -4.59 -17.56 -6.75
CA ASP A 337 -5.15 -18.31 -7.88
C ASP A 337 -5.73 -17.35 -8.90
N ARG A 338 -4.91 -16.95 -9.88
CA ARG A 338 -5.29 -16.00 -10.94
C ARG A 338 -6.37 -16.55 -11.88
N GLU A 339 -6.61 -17.86 -11.89
CA GLU A 339 -7.69 -18.45 -12.69
C GLU A 339 -9.07 -18.23 -12.05
N ASN A 340 -9.14 -17.91 -10.77
CA ASN A 340 -10.38 -17.73 -10.02
C ASN A 340 -11.09 -16.36 -10.26
N LYS A 341 -10.68 -15.60 -11.28
CA LYS A 341 -11.26 -14.30 -11.64
C LYS A 341 -12.74 -14.35 -11.98
N SER A 342 -13.24 -15.50 -12.40
CA SER A 342 -14.63 -15.71 -12.81
C SER A 342 -15.56 -16.20 -11.68
N ALA A 343 -15.04 -16.41 -10.48
CA ALA A 343 -15.87 -16.78 -9.34
C ALA A 343 -16.85 -15.64 -8.98
N PRO A 344 -18.06 -15.92 -8.52
CA PRO A 344 -19.07 -14.90 -8.23
C PRO A 344 -18.57 -13.80 -7.28
N ALA A 345 -17.87 -14.17 -6.19
CA ALA A 345 -17.28 -13.21 -5.27
C ALA A 345 -16.20 -12.34 -5.93
N ALA A 346 -15.35 -12.94 -6.79
CA ALA A 346 -14.34 -12.22 -7.56
C ALA A 346 -14.97 -11.24 -8.54
N LEU A 347 -15.98 -11.63 -9.30
CA LEU A 347 -16.66 -10.74 -10.25
C LEU A 347 -17.34 -9.56 -9.55
N ARG A 348 -17.98 -9.80 -8.40
CA ARG A 348 -18.55 -8.74 -7.58
C ARG A 348 -17.47 -7.76 -7.10
N ARG A 349 -16.36 -8.25 -6.56
CA ARG A 349 -15.24 -7.44 -6.09
C ARG A 349 -14.61 -6.62 -7.22
N GLN A 350 -14.41 -7.22 -8.38
CA GLN A 350 -13.91 -6.52 -9.59
C GLN A 350 -14.82 -5.37 -9.99
N SER A 351 -16.13 -5.57 -9.95
CA SER A 351 -17.11 -4.53 -10.28
C SER A 351 -17.03 -3.35 -9.31
N VAL A 352 -16.92 -3.63 -8.01
CA VAL A 352 -16.78 -2.60 -6.96
C VAL A 352 -15.46 -1.85 -7.10
N ILE A 353 -14.34 -2.57 -7.24
CA ILE A 353 -13.01 -1.94 -7.39
C ILE A 353 -12.97 -1.09 -8.66
N LYS A 354 -13.52 -1.59 -9.79
CA LYS A 354 -13.60 -0.80 -11.02
C LYS A 354 -14.37 0.49 -10.80
N MET A 355 -15.55 0.41 -10.21
CA MET A 355 -16.38 1.59 -9.90
C MET A 355 -15.62 2.59 -9.00
N LEU A 356 -14.93 2.12 -7.97
CA LEU A 356 -14.16 2.95 -7.06
C LEU A 356 -12.95 3.59 -7.74
N ASN A 357 -12.24 2.86 -8.60
CA ASN A 357 -11.13 3.38 -9.40
C ASN A 357 -11.61 4.46 -10.38
N ASP A 358 -12.73 4.22 -11.07
CA ASP A 358 -13.33 5.20 -11.97
C ASP A 358 -13.74 6.47 -11.20
N LEU A 359 -14.39 6.30 -10.04
CA LEU A 359 -14.77 7.41 -9.19
C LEU A 359 -13.54 8.19 -8.66
N LYS A 360 -12.48 7.50 -8.23
CA LYS A 360 -11.23 8.15 -7.77
C LYS A 360 -10.57 8.93 -8.89
N ARG A 361 -10.54 8.37 -10.09
CA ARG A 361 -9.95 9.02 -11.27
C ARG A 361 -10.72 10.27 -11.68
N ASP A 362 -12.04 10.24 -11.65
CA ASP A 362 -12.90 11.25 -12.29
C ASP A 362 -13.46 12.29 -11.30
N SER A 363 -13.41 12.01 -9.98
CA SER A 363 -13.96 12.88 -8.94
C SER A 363 -12.93 13.85 -8.35
N ASP A 364 -13.11 15.15 -8.56
CA ASP A 364 -12.33 16.19 -7.87
C ASP A 364 -12.53 16.15 -6.35
N ILE A 365 -13.70 15.74 -5.89
CA ILE A 365 -14.01 15.58 -4.46
C ILE A 365 -13.05 14.58 -3.81
N LEU A 366 -12.77 13.43 -4.46
CA LEU A 366 -11.89 12.42 -3.89
C LEU A 366 -10.40 12.77 -4.04
N ARG A 367 -10.04 13.61 -5.01
CA ARG A 367 -8.64 14.04 -5.21
C ARG A 367 -8.25 15.19 -4.29
N HIS A 368 -9.11 16.21 -4.24
CA HIS A 368 -8.81 17.52 -3.65
C HIS A 368 -9.69 17.89 -2.47
N GLY A 369 -10.81 17.17 -2.26
CA GLY A 369 -11.80 17.51 -1.25
C GLY A 369 -11.31 17.30 0.17
N ASP A 370 -11.81 18.16 1.07
CA ASP A 370 -11.65 17.99 2.50
C ASP A 370 -12.52 16.85 3.02
N MET A 371 -12.06 16.17 4.08
CA MET A 371 -12.81 15.12 4.77
C MET A 371 -13.28 15.63 6.14
N LYS A 372 -14.53 15.35 6.46
CA LYS A 372 -15.14 15.64 7.76
C LYS A 372 -15.89 14.41 8.26
N TRP A 373 -15.62 13.99 9.47
CA TRP A 373 -16.42 13.00 10.17
C TRP A 373 -17.77 13.60 10.57
N LEU A 374 -18.84 12.84 10.36
CA LEU A 374 -20.20 13.25 10.72
C LEU A 374 -20.60 12.62 12.04
N ASP A 375 -21.30 13.36 12.87
CA ASP A 375 -21.93 12.82 14.07
C ASP A 375 -23.14 11.98 13.68
N ASN A 376 -23.36 10.89 14.40
CA ASN A 376 -24.49 9.99 14.15
C ASN A 376 -25.03 9.40 15.46
N SER A 377 -26.26 8.90 15.43
CA SER A 377 -26.95 8.36 16.62
C SER A 377 -26.45 6.98 17.07
N ALA A 378 -25.56 6.33 16.30
CA ALA A 378 -25.04 4.99 16.59
C ALA A 378 -23.51 4.90 16.37
N PRO A 379 -22.67 5.75 17.02
CA PRO A 379 -21.25 5.89 16.70
C PRO A 379 -20.42 4.63 16.96
N GLN A 380 -20.91 3.71 17.81
CA GLN A 380 -20.24 2.44 18.06
C GLN A 380 -20.42 1.43 16.93
N SER A 381 -21.42 1.63 16.08
CA SER A 381 -21.78 0.69 14.99
C SER A 381 -21.65 1.30 13.61
N VAL A 382 -21.76 2.60 13.48
CA VAL A 382 -21.86 3.29 12.19
C VAL A 382 -20.66 4.21 11.97
N ILE A 383 -20.05 4.04 10.79
CA ILE A 383 -19.03 4.93 10.25
C ILE A 383 -19.71 5.93 9.32
N SER A 384 -19.50 7.24 9.56
CA SER A 384 -20.10 8.29 8.73
C SER A 384 -19.13 9.46 8.54
N PHE A 385 -18.93 9.85 7.29
CA PHE A 385 -18.09 10.99 6.93
C PHE A 385 -18.52 11.61 5.59
N GLU A 386 -18.07 12.82 5.36
CA GLU A 386 -18.31 13.61 4.15
C GLU A 386 -16.99 14.03 3.52
N ARG A 387 -16.95 14.02 2.19
CA ARG A 387 -15.91 14.64 1.37
C ARG A 387 -16.51 15.80 0.61
N THR A 388 -15.88 16.98 0.64
CA THR A 388 -16.41 18.20 0.02
C THR A 388 -15.39 18.90 -0.87
N TYR A 389 -15.81 19.31 -2.07
CA TYR A 389 -15.02 20.13 -2.99
C TYR A 389 -15.93 20.89 -3.96
N GLY A 390 -15.62 22.17 -4.19
CA GLY A 390 -16.31 22.98 -5.21
C GLY A 390 -17.81 23.18 -4.98
N GLY A 391 -18.32 22.97 -3.76
CA GLY A 391 -19.74 23.06 -3.43
C GLY A 391 -20.52 21.75 -3.60
N GLU A 392 -19.87 20.70 -4.08
CA GLU A 392 -20.41 19.32 -4.11
C GLU A 392 -19.87 18.48 -2.95
N SER A 393 -20.60 17.44 -2.58
CA SER A 393 -20.14 16.50 -1.55
C SER A 393 -20.48 15.05 -1.87
N LEU A 394 -19.67 14.16 -1.29
CA LEU A 394 -19.94 12.72 -1.18
C LEU A 394 -20.05 12.37 0.30
N VAL A 395 -21.17 11.78 0.70
CA VAL A 395 -21.43 11.33 2.07
C VAL A 395 -21.43 9.82 2.10
N PHE A 396 -20.63 9.25 2.99
CA PHE A 396 -20.63 7.81 3.30
C PHE A 396 -21.31 7.58 4.65
N VAL A 397 -22.23 6.60 4.70
CA VAL A 397 -22.79 6.05 5.93
C VAL A 397 -22.78 4.53 5.83
N GLY A 398 -22.11 3.85 6.76
CA GLY A 398 -21.96 2.41 6.74
C GLY A 398 -22.10 1.75 8.11
N ASN A 399 -22.85 0.67 8.17
CA ASN A 399 -23.05 -0.17 9.33
C ASN A 399 -21.94 -1.21 9.45
N ALA A 400 -21.08 -1.07 10.44
CA ALA A 400 -19.93 -1.98 10.64
C ALA A 400 -20.28 -3.23 11.49
N LYS A 401 -21.57 -3.57 11.69
CA LYS A 401 -22.01 -4.69 12.53
C LYS A 401 -22.86 -5.70 11.76
N ASP A 402 -22.97 -6.90 12.33
CA ASP A 402 -23.76 -8.02 11.82
C ASP A 402 -25.23 -7.98 12.32
N SER A 403 -25.80 -6.79 12.38
CA SER A 403 -27.17 -6.52 12.76
C SER A 403 -27.67 -5.30 12.03
N THR A 404 -28.97 -5.23 11.75
CA THR A 404 -29.58 -4.05 11.14
C THR A 404 -29.49 -2.82 12.06
N VAL A 405 -29.40 -1.63 11.47
CA VAL A 405 -29.39 -0.35 12.19
C VAL A 405 -30.25 0.68 11.50
N SER A 406 -30.96 1.48 12.31
CA SER A 406 -31.55 2.76 11.87
C SER A 406 -30.76 3.89 12.52
N VAL A 407 -30.25 4.81 11.74
CA VAL A 407 -29.31 5.83 12.20
C VAL A 407 -29.64 7.21 11.64
N LYS A 408 -29.61 8.21 12.51
CA LYS A 408 -29.53 9.62 12.12
C LYS A 408 -28.05 9.98 11.98
N ALA A 409 -27.66 10.50 10.82
CA ALA A 409 -26.33 11.02 10.60
C ALA A 409 -26.43 12.49 10.15
N ASP A 410 -25.68 13.36 10.80
CA ASP A 410 -25.73 14.79 10.55
C ASP A 410 -25.39 15.12 9.11
N GLY A 411 -26.31 15.84 8.45
CA GLY A 411 -26.13 16.23 7.05
C GLY A 411 -26.15 15.08 6.04
N ALA A 412 -26.48 13.85 6.42
CA ALA A 412 -26.48 12.71 5.48
C ALA A 412 -27.78 12.56 4.68
N ILE A 413 -28.80 13.39 4.95
CA ILE A 413 -30.10 13.28 4.29
C ILE A 413 -30.20 14.29 3.15
N GLY A 414 -30.76 13.84 2.03
CA GLY A 414 -30.91 14.60 0.79
C GLY A 414 -29.75 14.36 -0.17
N GLY A 415 -30.01 14.49 -1.46
CA GLY A 415 -29.09 14.16 -2.53
C GLY A 415 -29.46 12.87 -3.27
N GLU A 416 -28.61 12.46 -4.18
CA GLU A 416 -28.75 11.27 -5.00
C GLU A 416 -27.95 10.11 -4.41
N VAL A 417 -28.56 8.93 -4.28
CA VAL A 417 -27.82 7.71 -3.93
C VAL A 417 -26.96 7.32 -5.13
N LEU A 418 -25.66 7.45 -4.97
CA LEU A 418 -24.70 7.12 -6.03
C LEU A 418 -24.53 5.60 -6.16
N PHE A 419 -24.35 4.91 -5.04
CA PHE A 419 -24.36 3.46 -4.93
C PHE A 419 -24.54 3.03 -3.47
N SER A 420 -24.94 1.79 -3.26
CA SER A 420 -25.19 1.23 -1.92
C SER A 420 -25.17 -0.29 -1.96
N ASN A 421 -25.07 -0.89 -0.78
CA ASN A 421 -25.34 -2.29 -0.54
C ASN A 421 -26.05 -2.41 0.82
N GLY A 422 -27.15 -3.20 0.90
CA GLY A 422 -27.93 -3.31 2.14
C GLY A 422 -28.50 -1.98 2.65
N PHE A 423 -28.87 -1.07 1.77
CA PHE A 423 -29.54 0.19 2.10
C PHE A 423 -31.05 0.03 1.86
N ASP A 424 -31.83 0.12 2.93
CA ASP A 424 -33.27 -0.11 2.93
C ASP A 424 -34.09 1.20 2.84
N GLY A 425 -33.42 2.31 2.58
CA GLY A 425 -34.07 3.63 2.40
C GLY A 425 -33.92 4.55 3.60
N ILE A 426 -34.62 5.68 3.50
CA ILE A 426 -34.68 6.69 4.56
C ILE A 426 -36.12 6.80 5.04
N ASP A 427 -36.34 6.65 6.35
CA ASP A 427 -37.66 6.76 6.98
C ASP A 427 -37.57 7.67 8.21
N ASN A 428 -38.47 8.67 8.29
CA ASN A 428 -38.50 9.64 9.38
C ASN A 428 -37.17 10.34 9.70
N GLY A 429 -36.32 10.51 8.66
CA GLY A 429 -35.00 11.12 8.81
C GLY A 429 -33.93 10.16 9.33
N GLU A 430 -34.18 8.86 9.35
CA GLU A 430 -33.23 7.80 9.68
C GLU A 430 -32.86 6.99 8.45
N ILE A 431 -31.58 6.74 8.26
CA ILE A 431 -31.03 5.84 7.26
C ILE A 431 -31.14 4.42 7.80
N LYS A 432 -31.78 3.51 7.05
CA LYS A 432 -31.89 2.09 7.41
C LYS A 432 -30.85 1.27 6.64
N LEU A 433 -30.01 0.55 7.37
CA LEU A 433 -28.95 -0.30 6.83
C LEU A 433 -29.08 -1.71 7.39
N SER A 434 -29.01 -2.69 6.50
CA SER A 434 -28.87 -4.10 6.84
C SER A 434 -27.50 -4.38 7.48
N GLU A 435 -27.26 -5.63 7.82
CA GLU A 435 -25.94 -6.16 8.25
C GLU A 435 -24.87 -5.77 7.23
N ARG A 436 -23.77 -5.15 7.71
CA ARG A 436 -22.67 -4.68 6.87
C ARG A 436 -23.09 -3.76 5.70
N GLY A 437 -24.31 -3.22 5.74
CA GLY A 437 -24.85 -2.34 4.70
C GLY A 437 -24.23 -0.94 4.73
N TYR A 438 -24.21 -0.29 3.56
CA TYR A 438 -23.72 1.08 3.42
C TYR A 438 -24.45 1.82 2.29
N VAL A 439 -24.33 3.14 2.32
CA VAL A 439 -24.82 4.04 1.27
C VAL A 439 -23.82 5.16 1.02
N VAL A 440 -23.65 5.52 -0.25
CA VAL A 440 -22.90 6.71 -0.69
C VAL A 440 -23.88 7.66 -1.40
N ILE A 441 -23.93 8.89 -0.91
CA ILE A 441 -24.86 9.91 -1.38
C ILE A 441 -24.07 11.09 -1.96
N LYS A 442 -24.42 11.53 -3.17
CA LYS A 442 -23.89 12.76 -3.80
C LYS A 442 -24.84 13.92 -3.54
N ARG A 443 -24.27 15.08 -3.16
CA ARG A 443 -25.01 16.33 -2.93
C ARG A 443 -24.31 17.49 -3.62
#